data_6ed81f9756c637e999abf8c3736fdc90
#
_entry.id   6ed81f9756c637e999abf8c3736fdc90
#
_cell.length_a   1.000
_cell.length_b   1.000
_cell.length_c   1.000
_cell.angle_alpha   90.00
_cell.angle_beta   90.00
_cell.angle_gamma   90.00
#
_symmetry.space_group_name_H-M   'P 1'
#
loop_
_entity.id
_entity.type
_entity.pdbx_description
1 polymer ?
#
loop_
_entity_poly.entity_id
_entity_poly.type
_entity_poly.pdbx_seq_one_letter_code
_entity_poly.pdbx_strand_id
1 'polypeptide(L)'
;MRALALAAALAAFAGAPAATLSDPALSAQVVAEGLIAPTGMAFIASDDILVIQQLDGTVMRVTGGVVQPSPVLDLPVDCALLDRGLLGIALDPDFANNGFVYLNYVVANEDNGPAIGIRLSRFRWDGAALVEPRAVMSLAIRPNVFRIGGVILFGADDRLYTVTGDQQQLGKLQNVTNGGDPDDTSSILRTFSDGVFVSDNPFYGGPGAPQPMARNWSYGIRNSFGMAIDPVSGDLWDTENGQESYDEINRVVRGHNSGWVWLEGPDSRDPHGTSDLWMVPGAVYTDPEFSWSRPVAPTSIAFTRNAKLGCGSLHDLLVATTNCGLLERFEVNASRTGLDFTSPALGDLVADNNGDMCGGEQAEITFGSDFGIVTDIETGPDGNLYVLSADQGVIYRIVPNASANDADADGVASACDCNATDGGAFATPGESRTIRVSKQGATHLGWDDPRPDLGPGTASTVVSGKLSDLKAAGGFTSACRLTGPSSSTTFADPRATPPLGEGYYYLVRAVNSCGTGTFGGSRSQLDAASPPACPP
;
A
#
# COMPACT_ATOMS: atom_id res chain seq x y z
N MET A 1 21.85 11.00 27.60
CA MET A 1 21.58 10.56 26.23
C MET A 1 20.41 11.31 25.57
N ARG A 2 19.49 11.96 26.32
CA ARG A 2 18.38 12.77 25.78
C ARG A 2 18.80 14.06 25.06
N ALA A 3 19.97 14.63 25.39
CA ALA A 3 20.47 15.86 24.79
C ALA A 3 21.15 15.69 23.42
N LEU A 4 21.53 14.46 23.05
CA LEU A 4 22.18 14.22 21.75
C LEU A 4 21.16 13.98 20.61
N ALA A 5 19.99 13.41 20.89
CA ALA A 5 18.95 13.22 19.86
C ALA A 5 18.29 14.54 19.44
N LEU A 6 18.10 15.48 20.41
CA LEU A 6 17.52 16.79 20.11
C LEU A 6 18.52 17.75 19.43
N ALA A 7 19.83 17.53 19.62
CA ALA A 7 20.88 18.34 18.99
C ALA A 7 21.13 17.94 17.52
N ALA A 8 20.80 16.70 17.13
CA ALA A 8 20.89 16.27 15.73
C ALA A 8 19.76 16.84 14.86
N ALA A 9 18.58 17.12 15.45
CA ALA A 9 17.45 17.70 14.73
C ALA A 9 17.57 19.24 14.49
N LEU A 10 18.51 19.90 15.11
CA LEU A 10 18.73 21.36 14.99
C LEU A 10 20.02 21.74 14.22
N ALA A 11 20.76 20.77 13.71
CA ALA A 11 21.97 21.04 12.95
C ALA A 11 21.72 20.81 11.45
N ALA A 12 21.64 21.91 10.74
CA ALA A 12 21.79 22.06 9.32
C ALA A 12 20.57 21.77 8.42
N PHE A 13 19.77 22.80 8.17
CA PHE A 13 19.24 23.01 6.82
C PHE A 13 20.37 23.38 5.84
N ALA A 14 21.32 22.51 5.64
CA ALA A 14 22.00 22.40 4.37
C ALA A 14 21.00 21.63 3.51
N GLY A 15 20.59 22.14 2.35
CA GLY A 15 19.56 21.52 1.50
C GLY A 15 19.76 20.01 1.42
N ALA A 16 18.66 19.26 1.46
CA ALA A 16 18.70 17.80 1.39
C ALA A 16 19.68 17.39 0.27
N PRO A 17 20.55 16.38 0.48
CA PRO A 17 21.40 15.88 -0.59
C PRO A 17 20.52 15.53 -1.78
N ALA A 18 20.97 15.85 -2.99
CA ALA A 18 20.18 15.56 -4.18
C ALA A 18 20.15 14.04 -4.36
N ALA A 19 18.99 13.42 -4.19
CA ALA A 19 18.82 12.01 -4.50
C ALA A 19 19.18 11.74 -5.97
N THR A 20 19.85 10.63 -6.22
CA THR A 20 20.41 10.26 -7.52
C THR A 20 19.63 9.07 -8.08
N LEU A 21 19.32 9.10 -9.38
CA LEU A 21 18.65 8.01 -10.09
C LEU A 21 19.62 7.39 -11.10
N SER A 22 19.55 6.08 -11.27
CA SER A 22 20.35 5.34 -12.25
C SER A 22 19.96 5.68 -13.69
N ASP A 23 18.69 6.02 -13.93
CA ASP A 23 18.19 6.47 -15.23
C ASP A 23 18.32 8.00 -15.36
N PRO A 24 19.20 8.53 -16.26
CA PRO A 24 19.36 9.96 -16.48
C PRO A 24 18.13 10.64 -17.11
N ALA A 25 17.15 9.87 -17.60
CA ALA A 25 15.88 10.40 -18.09
C ALA A 25 14.93 10.80 -16.96
N LEU A 26 15.27 10.49 -15.70
CA LEU A 26 14.48 10.79 -14.52
C LEU A 26 15.18 11.78 -13.61
N SER A 27 14.43 12.48 -12.78
CA SER A 27 14.95 13.32 -11.70
C SER A 27 14.11 13.20 -10.44
N ALA A 28 14.78 13.28 -9.28
CA ALA A 28 14.14 13.40 -7.99
C ALA A 28 14.02 14.89 -7.62
N GLN A 29 12.81 15.35 -7.34
CA GLN A 29 12.51 16.73 -6.96
C GLN A 29 11.99 16.76 -5.53
N VAL A 30 12.50 17.66 -4.68
CA VAL A 30 11.93 17.91 -3.36
C VAL A 30 10.58 18.60 -3.51
N VAL A 31 9.53 18.00 -2.98
CA VAL A 31 8.17 18.53 -2.97
C VAL A 31 7.88 19.28 -1.69
N ALA A 32 8.30 18.72 -0.55
CA ALA A 32 8.12 19.32 0.78
C ALA A 32 9.31 18.97 1.66
N GLU A 33 9.63 19.85 2.60
CA GLU A 33 10.72 19.66 3.58
C GLU A 33 10.29 20.17 4.96
N GLY A 34 11.02 19.76 6.01
CA GLY A 34 10.75 20.20 7.37
C GLY A 34 9.83 19.27 8.18
N LEU A 35 9.62 18.04 7.70
CA LEU A 35 8.96 16.98 8.45
C LEU A 35 9.91 16.39 9.52
N ILE A 36 9.37 15.81 10.59
CA ILE A 36 10.15 15.24 11.70
C ILE A 36 9.92 13.73 11.76
N ALA A 37 10.94 12.95 11.38
CA ALA A 37 10.87 11.49 11.35
C ALA A 37 9.53 10.96 10.76
N PRO A 38 9.16 11.36 9.54
CA PRO A 38 7.92 10.90 8.93
C PRO A 38 8.01 9.40 8.60
N THR A 39 6.88 8.68 8.73
CA THR A 39 6.82 7.22 8.53
C THR A 39 5.78 6.76 7.54
N GLY A 40 4.88 7.62 7.10
CA GLY A 40 3.90 7.28 6.09
C GLY A 40 3.17 8.51 5.57
N MET A 41 2.63 8.41 4.37
CA MET A 41 1.88 9.50 3.72
C MET A 41 0.63 8.96 3.02
N ALA A 42 -0.38 9.83 2.87
CA ALA A 42 -1.61 9.48 2.16
C ALA A 42 -2.15 10.71 1.41
N PHE A 43 -2.43 10.57 0.13
CA PHE A 43 -2.97 11.64 -0.71
C PHE A 43 -4.48 11.78 -0.49
N ILE A 44 -4.92 12.88 0.12
CA ILE A 44 -6.35 13.22 0.25
C ILE A 44 -6.89 14.05 -0.92
N ALA A 45 -6.00 14.66 -1.70
CA ALA A 45 -6.26 15.31 -2.99
C ALA A 45 -4.95 15.42 -3.80
N SER A 46 -5.00 15.98 -5.02
CA SER A 46 -3.85 16.04 -5.93
C SER A 46 -2.60 16.73 -5.34
N ASP A 47 -2.79 17.79 -4.56
CA ASP A 47 -1.69 18.55 -3.93
C ASP A 47 -1.87 18.60 -2.40
N ASP A 48 -2.51 17.60 -1.82
CA ASP A 48 -2.89 17.59 -0.41
C ASP A 48 -2.60 16.22 0.20
N ILE A 49 -1.61 16.18 1.10
CA ILE A 49 -1.05 14.95 1.66
C ILE A 49 -1.16 15.00 3.17
N LEU A 50 -1.63 13.93 3.78
CA LEU A 50 -1.45 13.68 5.21
C LEU A 50 -0.16 12.91 5.41
N VAL A 51 0.68 13.36 6.34
CA VAL A 51 1.96 12.73 6.66
C VAL A 51 2.01 12.46 8.15
N ILE A 52 2.25 11.21 8.53
CA ILE A 52 2.42 10.81 9.93
C ILE A 52 3.86 10.96 10.36
N GLN A 53 4.08 11.49 11.57
CA GLN A 53 5.39 11.66 12.20
C GLN A 53 5.50 10.70 13.39
N GLN A 54 6.53 9.84 13.36
CA GLN A 54 6.69 8.73 14.29
C GLN A 54 6.84 9.17 15.75
N LEU A 55 7.75 10.15 15.96
CA LEU A 55 8.32 10.41 17.29
C LEU A 55 7.43 11.30 18.17
N ASP A 56 6.60 12.12 17.57
CA ASP A 56 5.72 13.05 18.26
C ASP A 56 4.23 12.72 18.11
N GLY A 57 3.90 11.65 17.37
CA GLY A 57 2.51 11.19 17.21
C GLY A 57 1.62 12.12 16.38
N THR A 58 2.22 13.08 15.68
CA THR A 58 1.45 14.06 14.92
C THR A 58 1.12 13.59 13.51
N VAL A 59 -0.01 14.04 12.99
CA VAL A 59 -0.34 13.97 11.56
C VAL A 59 -0.25 15.39 11.01
N MET A 60 0.71 15.60 10.12
CA MET A 60 0.90 16.87 9.41
C MET A 60 0.14 16.87 8.10
N ARG A 61 -0.25 18.06 7.66
CA ARG A 61 -0.81 18.27 6.32
C ARG A 61 0.20 19.00 5.45
N VAL A 62 0.42 18.51 4.25
CA VAL A 62 1.23 19.17 3.21
C VAL A 62 0.29 19.61 2.09
N THR A 63 0.22 20.89 1.81
CA THR A 63 -0.67 21.44 0.76
C THR A 63 0.15 22.30 -0.19
N GLY A 64 0.11 21.97 -1.48
CA GLY A 64 0.88 22.70 -2.52
C GLY A 64 2.39 22.69 -2.22
N GLY A 65 2.93 21.60 -1.68
CA GLY A 65 4.33 21.46 -1.31
C GLY A 65 4.74 22.15 0.00
N VAL A 66 3.79 22.69 0.77
CA VAL A 66 4.09 23.40 2.03
C VAL A 66 3.55 22.60 3.21
N VAL A 67 4.43 22.23 4.15
CA VAL A 67 4.06 21.64 5.44
C VAL A 67 3.30 22.69 6.24
N GLN A 68 2.07 22.38 6.65
CA GLN A 68 1.25 23.30 7.43
C GLN A 68 1.80 23.46 8.86
N PRO A 69 1.72 24.64 9.47
CA PRO A 69 2.40 24.91 10.75
C PRO A 69 1.80 24.21 11.98
N SER A 70 0.60 23.66 11.84
CA SER A 70 -0.08 22.94 12.91
C SER A 70 -0.51 21.55 12.45
N PRO A 71 -0.36 20.53 13.30
CA PRO A 71 -0.84 19.19 12.98
C PRO A 71 -2.36 19.17 12.88
N VAL A 72 -2.89 18.27 12.06
CA VAL A 72 -4.31 17.99 11.94
C VAL A 72 -4.79 16.96 12.96
N LEU A 73 -3.84 16.29 13.63
CA LEU A 73 -4.05 15.39 14.76
C LEU A 73 -2.75 15.29 15.56
N ASP A 74 -2.89 15.13 16.87
CA ASP A 74 -1.80 14.89 17.81
C ASP A 74 -2.23 13.76 18.75
N LEU A 75 -1.45 12.67 18.78
CA LEU A 75 -1.74 11.45 19.55
C LEU A 75 -0.62 11.19 20.55
N PRO A 76 -0.94 10.92 21.81
CA PRO A 76 0.07 10.49 22.76
C PRO A 76 0.60 9.09 22.39
N VAL A 77 1.87 9.01 22.01
CA VAL A 77 2.54 7.78 21.58
C VAL A 77 3.77 7.46 22.42
N ASP A 78 4.07 6.17 22.58
CA ASP A 78 5.38 5.71 23.05
C ASP A 78 6.35 5.62 21.86
N CYS A 79 7.36 6.46 21.84
CA CYS A 79 8.45 6.43 20.88
C CYS A 79 9.82 6.21 21.53
N ALA A 80 9.84 5.61 22.73
CA ALA A 80 11.08 5.36 23.47
C ALA A 80 12.04 4.40 22.77
N LEU A 81 11.55 3.58 21.84
CA LEU A 81 12.30 2.65 21.01
C LEU A 81 12.07 2.97 19.52
N LEU A 82 13.07 2.68 18.69
CA LEU A 82 13.16 3.12 17.30
C LEU A 82 11.99 2.70 16.39
N ASP A 83 11.34 1.57 16.66
CA ASP A 83 10.22 1.04 15.88
C ASP A 83 8.85 1.20 16.55
N ARG A 84 8.73 2.20 17.46
CA ARG A 84 7.50 2.58 18.14
C ARG A 84 7.09 4.01 17.75
N GLY A 85 5.88 4.36 18.08
CA GLY A 85 5.32 5.67 17.76
C GLY A 85 4.10 5.58 16.87
N LEU A 86 3.94 6.53 15.95
CA LEU A 86 2.90 6.53 14.93
C LEU A 86 3.48 5.88 13.66
N LEU A 87 2.94 4.71 13.25
CA LEU A 87 3.62 3.76 12.37
C LEU A 87 2.94 3.52 11.03
N GLY A 88 1.63 3.70 10.94
CA GLY A 88 0.91 3.43 9.70
C GLY A 88 -0.27 4.34 9.46
N ILE A 89 -0.50 4.69 8.21
CA ILE A 89 -1.65 5.46 7.73
C ILE A 89 -2.24 4.79 6.50
N ALA A 90 -3.57 4.72 6.42
CA ALA A 90 -4.28 4.33 5.20
C ALA A 90 -5.59 5.10 5.07
N LEU A 91 -5.98 5.44 3.86
CA LEU A 91 -7.31 5.96 3.57
C LEU A 91 -8.30 4.81 3.38
N ASP A 92 -9.54 5.01 3.83
CA ASP A 92 -10.64 4.11 3.49
C ASP A 92 -10.80 4.03 1.96
N PRO A 93 -11.05 2.87 1.37
CA PRO A 93 -11.31 2.77 -0.07
C PRO A 93 -12.47 3.66 -0.56
N ASP A 94 -13.41 4.02 0.32
CA ASP A 94 -14.51 4.95 0.04
C ASP A 94 -14.27 6.35 0.66
N PHE A 95 -12.98 6.73 0.86
CA PHE A 95 -12.58 8.00 1.49
C PHE A 95 -13.27 9.21 0.90
N ALA A 96 -13.43 9.26 -0.41
CA ALA A 96 -14.08 10.36 -1.10
C ALA A 96 -15.55 10.62 -0.64
N ASN A 97 -16.23 9.58 -0.12
CA ASN A 97 -17.59 9.70 0.43
C ASN A 97 -17.60 9.82 1.95
N ASN A 98 -16.73 9.09 2.66
CA ASN A 98 -16.81 8.93 4.11
C ASN A 98 -15.74 9.72 4.88
N GLY A 99 -14.63 10.09 4.24
CA GLY A 99 -13.53 10.82 4.84
C GLY A 99 -12.74 10.00 5.88
N PHE A 100 -12.81 8.66 5.86
CA PHE A 100 -12.17 7.85 6.89
C PHE A 100 -10.68 7.66 6.64
N VAL A 101 -9.91 7.86 7.70
CA VAL A 101 -8.45 7.67 7.76
C VAL A 101 -8.15 6.70 8.90
N TYR A 102 -7.30 5.74 8.65
CA TYR A 102 -6.86 4.74 9.61
C TYR A 102 -5.43 5.00 10.02
N LEU A 103 -5.16 4.91 11.31
CA LEU A 103 -3.83 5.10 11.90
C LEU A 103 -3.48 3.93 12.80
N ASN A 104 -2.25 3.43 12.69
CA ASN A 104 -1.70 2.41 13.58
C ASN A 104 -0.55 3.01 14.41
N TYR A 105 -0.59 2.86 15.72
CA TYR A 105 0.34 3.50 16.63
C TYR A 105 0.51 2.77 17.95
N VAL A 106 1.65 2.97 18.60
CA VAL A 106 1.91 2.48 19.96
C VAL A 106 1.39 3.52 20.95
N VAL A 107 0.33 3.15 21.67
CA VAL A 107 -0.40 4.04 22.58
C VAL A 107 0.37 4.28 23.86
N ALA A 108 0.44 5.55 24.30
CA ALA A 108 0.81 5.95 25.66
C ALA A 108 -0.29 6.79 26.30
N ASN A 109 -0.21 7.03 27.62
CA ASN A 109 -1.12 7.94 28.30
C ASN A 109 -0.70 9.42 28.17
N GLU A 110 0.56 9.66 27.86
CA GLU A 110 1.19 10.95 27.63
C GLU A 110 2.33 10.76 26.64
N ASP A 111 2.78 11.83 26.00
CA ASP A 111 3.86 11.78 25.02
C ASP A 111 5.12 11.17 25.62
N ASN A 112 5.68 10.20 24.93
CA ASN A 112 6.83 9.42 25.39
C ASN A 112 6.61 8.68 26.73
N GLY A 113 5.36 8.50 27.14
CA GLY A 113 5.00 7.65 28.26
C GLY A 113 5.18 6.17 27.94
N PRO A 114 5.09 5.29 28.95
CA PRO A 114 5.17 3.85 28.73
C PRO A 114 4.07 3.34 27.80
N ALA A 115 4.43 2.44 26.87
CA ALA A 115 3.47 1.79 26.00
C ALA A 115 2.39 1.02 26.78
N ILE A 116 1.13 1.20 26.41
CA ILE A 116 -0.02 0.49 26.99
C ILE A 116 -0.69 -0.46 25.99
N GLY A 117 -0.31 -0.42 24.72
CA GLY A 117 -0.81 -1.29 23.66
C GLY A 117 -0.46 -0.76 22.28
N ILE A 118 -0.74 -1.57 21.26
CA ILE A 118 -0.75 -1.13 19.87
C ILE A 118 -2.22 -0.90 19.51
N ARG A 119 -2.51 0.18 18.80
CA ARG A 119 -3.87 0.53 18.42
C ARG A 119 -3.96 0.91 16.96
N LEU A 120 -4.90 0.28 16.27
CA LEU A 120 -5.41 0.73 15.00
C LEU A 120 -6.70 1.49 15.26
N SER A 121 -6.75 2.76 14.88
CA SER A 121 -7.91 3.64 15.05
C SER A 121 -8.34 4.23 13.71
N ARG A 122 -9.65 4.39 13.54
CA ARG A 122 -10.24 5.13 12.45
C ARG A 122 -10.63 6.53 12.91
N PHE A 123 -10.30 7.51 12.11
CA PHE A 123 -10.71 8.91 12.24
C PHE A 123 -11.53 9.33 11.04
N ARG A 124 -12.18 10.50 11.10
CA ARG A 124 -12.82 11.12 9.97
C ARG A 124 -12.15 12.46 9.65
N TRP A 125 -11.74 12.64 8.43
CA TRP A 125 -11.30 13.93 7.90
C TRP A 125 -12.51 14.86 7.71
N ASP A 126 -12.54 16.02 8.36
CA ASP A 126 -13.63 16.99 8.26
C ASP A 126 -13.32 18.19 7.33
N GLY A 127 -12.17 18.14 6.65
CA GLY A 127 -11.64 19.22 5.81
C GLY A 127 -10.54 20.05 6.48
N ALA A 128 -10.39 19.95 7.80
CA ALA A 128 -9.41 20.70 8.58
C ALA A 128 -8.62 19.84 9.59
N ALA A 129 -9.27 18.83 10.18
CA ALA A 129 -8.68 17.96 11.20
C ALA A 129 -9.19 16.52 11.08
N LEU A 130 -8.46 15.61 11.72
CA LEU A 130 -8.90 14.23 11.94
C LEU A 130 -9.68 14.16 13.25
N VAL A 131 -10.97 13.85 13.14
CA VAL A 131 -11.94 13.87 14.24
C VAL A 131 -12.60 12.51 14.45
N GLU A 132 -13.46 12.37 15.44
CA GLU A 132 -14.28 11.18 15.71
C GLU A 132 -13.46 9.88 15.84
N PRO A 133 -12.48 9.81 16.77
CA PRO A 133 -11.65 8.63 16.95
C PRO A 133 -12.49 7.41 17.29
N ARG A 134 -12.25 6.31 16.59
CA ARG A 134 -12.85 5.00 16.88
C ARG A 134 -11.78 3.92 16.86
N ALA A 135 -11.58 3.22 17.96
CA ALA A 135 -10.71 2.06 17.99
C ALA A 135 -11.30 0.95 17.09
N VAL A 136 -10.48 0.48 16.16
CA VAL A 136 -10.76 -0.63 15.24
C VAL A 136 -10.18 -1.91 15.81
N MET A 137 -8.92 -1.84 16.26
CA MET A 137 -8.22 -2.97 16.85
C MET A 137 -7.32 -2.50 17.99
N SER A 138 -7.19 -3.33 19.04
CA SER A 138 -6.24 -3.12 20.12
C SER A 138 -5.48 -4.41 20.34
N LEU A 139 -4.15 -4.33 20.27
CA LEU A 139 -3.25 -5.46 20.43
C LEU A 139 -2.38 -5.24 21.65
N ALA A 140 -1.97 -6.34 22.26
CA ALA A 140 -1.04 -6.30 23.39
C ALA A 140 0.35 -5.87 22.91
N ILE A 141 1.07 -5.17 23.79
CA ILE A 141 2.48 -4.88 23.61
C ILE A 141 3.25 -5.31 24.86
N ARG A 142 4.43 -5.88 24.64
CA ARG A 142 5.34 -6.19 25.74
C ARG A 142 6.19 -4.97 26.10
N PRO A 143 6.59 -4.83 27.37
CA PRO A 143 7.52 -3.77 27.76
C PRO A 143 8.89 -3.93 27.08
N ASN A 144 9.46 -2.81 26.64
CA ASN A 144 10.85 -2.74 26.14
C ASN A 144 11.20 -3.70 25.00
N VAL A 145 10.23 -4.01 24.11
CA VAL A 145 10.46 -4.84 22.91
C VAL A 145 10.47 -3.99 21.66
N PHE A 146 11.20 -4.48 20.66
CA PHE A 146 11.23 -4.01 19.28
C PHE A 146 10.37 -4.92 18.39
N ARG A 147 10.33 -4.63 17.09
CA ARG A 147 9.69 -5.42 16.05
C ARG A 147 8.18 -5.38 16.20
N ILE A 148 7.66 -4.18 16.03
CA ILE A 148 6.23 -3.91 16.19
C ILE A 148 5.50 -4.06 14.86
N GLY A 149 6.19 -3.92 13.70
CA GLY A 149 5.54 -3.78 12.41
C GLY A 149 4.83 -2.44 12.29
N GLY A 150 3.55 -2.45 11.96
CA GLY A 150 2.71 -1.26 12.09
C GLY A 150 2.13 -0.73 10.78
N VAL A 151 2.64 -1.14 9.62
CA VAL A 151 2.08 -0.78 8.32
C VAL A 151 0.65 -1.30 8.19
N ILE A 152 -0.19 -0.50 7.56
CA ILE A 152 -1.59 -0.82 7.25
C ILE A 152 -1.91 -0.47 5.81
N LEU A 153 -2.74 -1.28 5.18
CA LEU A 153 -3.30 -0.99 3.86
C LEU A 153 -4.68 -1.63 3.68
N PHE A 154 -5.38 -1.22 2.65
CA PHE A 154 -6.56 -1.93 2.16
C PHE A 154 -6.21 -2.78 0.95
N GLY A 155 -6.58 -4.06 1.01
CA GLY A 155 -6.42 -4.98 -0.11
C GLY A 155 -7.40 -4.72 -1.25
N ALA A 156 -7.19 -5.39 -2.38
CA ALA A 156 -8.09 -5.36 -3.53
C ALA A 156 -9.51 -5.89 -3.20
N ASP A 157 -9.67 -6.53 -2.07
CA ASP A 157 -10.93 -7.06 -1.52
C ASP A 157 -11.63 -6.09 -0.54
N ASP A 158 -11.14 -4.85 -0.41
CA ASP A 158 -11.57 -3.83 0.55
C ASP A 158 -11.45 -4.30 2.02
N ARG A 159 -10.51 -5.20 2.32
CA ARG A 159 -10.19 -5.59 3.70
C ARG A 159 -8.98 -4.84 4.19
N LEU A 160 -8.99 -4.60 5.49
CA LEU A 160 -7.90 -3.93 6.19
C LEU A 160 -6.86 -4.96 6.59
N TYR A 161 -5.64 -4.77 6.11
CA TYR A 161 -4.47 -5.56 6.46
C TYR A 161 -3.57 -4.73 7.37
N THR A 162 -2.98 -5.37 8.39
CA THR A 162 -1.94 -4.78 9.22
C THR A 162 -0.92 -5.84 9.59
N VAL A 163 0.36 -5.47 9.55
CA VAL A 163 1.43 -6.37 9.96
C VAL A 163 1.84 -6.11 11.41
N THR A 164 2.11 -7.18 12.13
CA THR A 164 2.68 -7.16 13.49
C THR A 164 3.96 -7.98 13.51
N GLY A 165 5.02 -7.44 14.07
CA GLY A 165 6.28 -8.17 14.26
C GLY A 165 6.22 -9.15 15.44
N ASP A 166 7.33 -9.85 15.67
CA ASP A 166 7.43 -10.91 16.67
C ASP A 166 7.46 -10.41 18.13
N GLN A 167 7.65 -9.11 18.35
CA GLN A 167 7.83 -8.51 19.67
C GLN A 167 8.87 -9.29 20.51
N GLN A 168 9.90 -9.82 19.87
CA GLN A 168 10.94 -10.65 20.48
C GLN A 168 10.39 -11.86 21.26
N GLN A 169 9.29 -12.43 20.79
CA GLN A 169 8.67 -13.64 21.37
C GLN A 169 9.18 -14.89 20.67
N LEU A 170 9.00 -16.02 21.37
CA LEU A 170 9.24 -17.38 20.87
C LEU A 170 7.99 -18.22 21.14
N GLY A 171 6.95 -17.97 20.36
CA GLY A 171 5.66 -18.64 20.42
C GLY A 171 5.40 -19.52 19.20
N LYS A 172 4.22 -20.06 19.11
CA LYS A 172 3.78 -20.88 17.96
C LYS A 172 3.75 -20.06 16.66
N LEU A 173 3.40 -18.77 16.74
CA LEU A 173 3.40 -17.88 15.58
C LEU A 173 4.83 -17.54 15.10
N GLN A 174 5.85 -17.79 15.89
CA GLN A 174 7.26 -17.75 15.53
C GLN A 174 7.81 -19.17 15.24
N ASN A 175 6.96 -20.09 14.83
CA ASN A 175 7.27 -21.50 14.51
C ASN A 175 7.87 -22.32 15.66
N VAL A 176 7.76 -21.91 16.93
CA VAL A 176 8.22 -22.68 18.08
C VAL A 176 7.10 -23.58 18.57
N THR A 177 7.11 -24.86 18.20
CA THR A 177 6.03 -25.83 18.43
C THR A 177 5.57 -25.91 19.90
N ASN A 178 6.50 -25.82 20.85
CA ASN A 178 6.23 -25.84 22.30
C ASN A 178 6.16 -24.43 22.90
N GLY A 179 6.10 -23.39 22.06
CA GLY A 179 6.00 -22.00 22.48
C GLY A 179 4.60 -21.60 22.96
N GLY A 180 4.45 -20.30 23.28
CA GLY A 180 3.16 -19.73 23.67
C GLY A 180 2.09 -19.87 22.59
N ASP A 181 0.82 -19.83 23.01
CA ASP A 181 -0.31 -19.89 22.09
C ASP A 181 -0.36 -18.62 21.22
N PRO A 182 -1.03 -18.68 20.04
CA PRO A 182 -1.19 -17.54 19.13
C PRO A 182 -1.76 -16.30 19.81
N ASP A 183 -1.14 -15.15 19.56
CA ASP A 183 -1.42 -13.88 20.25
C ASP A 183 -1.42 -12.64 19.33
N ASP A 184 -1.62 -12.82 18.04
CA ASP A 184 -1.59 -11.79 16.99
C ASP A 184 -0.19 -11.15 16.75
N THR A 185 0.90 -11.68 17.29
CA THR A 185 2.28 -11.28 16.91
C THR A 185 2.76 -12.04 15.67
N SER A 186 3.87 -11.64 15.05
CA SER A 186 4.46 -12.32 13.88
C SER A 186 3.47 -12.60 12.76
N SER A 187 2.60 -11.66 12.45
CA SER A 187 1.45 -11.93 11.59
C SER A 187 1.06 -10.76 10.70
N ILE A 188 0.51 -11.05 9.55
CA ILE A 188 -0.39 -10.11 8.88
C ILE A 188 -1.81 -10.47 9.29
N LEU A 189 -2.51 -9.50 9.85
CA LEU A 189 -3.90 -9.61 10.26
C LEU A 189 -4.80 -9.02 9.16
N ARG A 190 -5.89 -9.72 8.82
CA ARG A 190 -6.90 -9.27 7.84
C ARG A 190 -8.27 -9.20 8.48
N THR A 191 -8.88 -8.02 8.44
CA THR A 191 -10.18 -7.73 9.06
C THR A 191 -11.07 -6.91 8.14
N PHE A 192 -12.34 -6.79 8.48
CA PHE A 192 -13.17 -5.70 7.97
C PHE A 192 -12.66 -4.35 8.49
N SER A 193 -13.08 -3.27 7.87
CA SER A 193 -12.71 -1.89 8.24
C SER A 193 -13.13 -1.48 9.65
N ASP A 194 -13.96 -2.26 10.32
CA ASP A 194 -14.37 -2.08 11.72
C ASP A 194 -13.64 -3.02 12.71
N GLY A 195 -12.67 -3.80 12.22
CA GLY A 195 -11.85 -4.72 13.03
C GLY A 195 -12.46 -6.11 13.24
N VAL A 196 -13.64 -6.37 12.71
CA VAL A 196 -14.25 -7.71 12.75
C VAL A 196 -13.45 -8.65 11.83
N PHE A 197 -13.18 -9.86 12.28
CA PHE A 197 -12.50 -10.87 11.48
C PHE A 197 -13.35 -11.32 10.27
N VAL A 198 -12.68 -11.72 9.22
CA VAL A 198 -13.32 -12.13 7.96
C VAL A 198 -13.46 -13.66 7.93
N SER A 199 -14.65 -14.16 7.62
CA SER A 199 -14.96 -15.60 7.72
C SER A 199 -14.24 -16.49 6.70
N ASP A 200 -13.63 -15.89 5.67
CA ASP A 200 -12.79 -16.59 4.69
C ASP A 200 -11.28 -16.48 4.98
N ASN A 201 -10.89 -15.95 6.15
CA ASN A 201 -9.51 -16.01 6.61
C ASN A 201 -9.04 -17.48 6.71
N PRO A 202 -7.75 -17.76 6.39
CA PRO A 202 -7.26 -19.13 6.28
C PRO A 202 -7.41 -19.96 7.56
N PHE A 203 -7.34 -19.32 8.72
CA PHE A 203 -7.34 -19.97 10.03
C PHE A 203 -8.63 -19.74 10.81
N TYR A 204 -9.69 -19.27 10.16
CA TYR A 204 -11.00 -19.12 10.78
C TYR A 204 -11.69 -20.48 10.99
N GLY A 205 -11.83 -20.89 12.23
CA GLY A 205 -12.37 -22.22 12.60
C GLY A 205 -13.88 -22.37 12.47
N GLY A 206 -14.62 -21.34 12.03
CA GLY A 206 -16.08 -21.35 11.93
C GLY A 206 -16.80 -20.84 13.19
N PRO A 207 -18.11 -20.60 13.11
CA PRO A 207 -18.90 -20.09 14.23
C PRO A 207 -18.84 -21.02 15.45
N GLY A 208 -18.52 -20.46 16.63
CA GLY A 208 -18.48 -21.18 17.90
C GLY A 208 -17.20 -21.98 18.17
N ALA A 209 -16.25 -22.07 17.23
CA ALA A 209 -14.93 -22.63 17.50
C ALA A 209 -14.04 -21.62 18.25
N PRO A 210 -13.02 -22.09 18.99
CA PRO A 210 -11.95 -21.21 19.46
C PRO A 210 -11.32 -20.47 18.27
N GLN A 211 -11.04 -19.17 18.42
CA GLN A 211 -10.64 -18.29 17.32
C GLN A 211 -9.27 -17.62 17.56
N PRO A 212 -8.23 -18.36 18.02
CA PRO A 212 -6.95 -17.72 18.35
C PRO A 212 -6.23 -17.12 17.15
N MET A 213 -6.56 -17.55 15.92
CA MET A 213 -5.97 -17.08 14.68
C MET A 213 -7.02 -16.57 13.67
N ALA A 214 -8.21 -16.18 14.13
CA ALA A 214 -9.30 -15.80 13.22
C ALA A 214 -9.01 -14.55 12.36
N ARG A 215 -8.08 -13.70 12.80
CA ARG A 215 -7.64 -12.50 12.08
C ARG A 215 -6.40 -12.73 11.22
N ASN A 216 -5.64 -13.80 11.46
CA ASN A 216 -4.38 -14.03 10.77
C ASN A 216 -4.62 -14.40 9.31
N TRP A 217 -4.00 -13.65 8.42
CA TRP A 217 -3.85 -13.96 7.00
C TRP A 217 -2.60 -14.79 6.75
N SER A 218 -1.50 -14.42 7.43
CA SER A 218 -0.21 -15.10 7.45
C SER A 218 0.37 -15.09 8.86
N TYR A 219 1.44 -15.86 9.09
CA TYR A 219 2.22 -15.83 10.32
C TYR A 219 3.68 -16.24 10.04
N GLY A 220 4.51 -16.28 11.08
CA GLY A 220 5.94 -16.60 10.94
C GLY A 220 6.78 -15.41 10.52
N ILE A 221 6.31 -14.19 10.75
CA ILE A 221 6.97 -12.94 10.36
C ILE A 221 7.83 -12.44 11.52
N ARG A 222 9.10 -12.10 11.24
CA ARG A 222 9.95 -11.47 12.26
C ARG A 222 9.63 -9.99 12.45
N ASN A 223 9.75 -9.21 11.40
CA ASN A 223 9.42 -7.79 11.40
C ASN A 223 9.28 -7.30 9.95
N SER A 224 8.19 -6.65 9.62
CA SER A 224 7.91 -6.11 8.29
C SER A 224 7.54 -4.63 8.41
N PHE A 225 8.09 -3.81 7.52
CA PHE A 225 7.81 -2.38 7.42
C PHE A 225 7.24 -1.97 6.07
N GLY A 226 6.96 -2.92 5.19
CA GLY A 226 6.40 -2.64 3.88
C GLY A 226 5.37 -3.68 3.46
N MET A 227 4.23 -3.23 2.97
CA MET A 227 3.22 -4.06 2.31
C MET A 227 2.70 -3.35 1.08
N ALA A 228 2.46 -4.09 -0.01
CA ALA A 228 1.87 -3.58 -1.24
C ALA A 228 0.90 -4.59 -1.86
N ILE A 229 -0.08 -4.09 -2.60
CA ILE A 229 -0.98 -4.90 -3.41
C ILE A 229 -0.55 -4.82 -4.87
N ASP A 230 -0.30 -5.96 -5.48
CA ASP A 230 -0.04 -6.03 -6.92
C ASP A 230 -1.26 -5.53 -7.69
N PRO A 231 -1.13 -4.48 -8.51
CA PRO A 231 -2.26 -3.88 -9.23
C PRO A 231 -2.83 -4.80 -10.31
N VAL A 232 -2.12 -5.86 -10.68
CA VAL A 232 -2.54 -6.81 -11.73
C VAL A 232 -3.21 -8.04 -11.13
N SER A 233 -2.56 -8.75 -10.21
CA SER A 233 -3.09 -9.98 -9.60
C SER A 233 -4.00 -9.70 -8.40
N GLY A 234 -3.77 -8.62 -7.67
CA GLY A 234 -4.41 -8.33 -6.38
C GLY A 234 -3.74 -9.05 -5.21
N ASP A 235 -2.61 -9.73 -5.43
CA ASP A 235 -1.87 -10.40 -4.38
C ASP A 235 -1.16 -9.40 -3.46
N LEU A 236 -1.07 -9.76 -2.19
CA LEU A 236 -0.32 -9.03 -1.20
C LEU A 236 1.16 -9.43 -1.27
N TRP A 237 2.03 -8.43 -1.22
CA TRP A 237 3.47 -8.58 -1.09
C TRP A 237 3.94 -7.81 0.15
N ASP A 238 5.01 -8.31 0.81
CA ASP A 238 5.65 -7.61 1.91
C ASP A 238 7.17 -7.67 1.82
N THR A 239 7.82 -6.84 2.66
CA THR A 239 9.25 -6.90 2.93
C THR A 239 9.45 -7.38 4.35
N GLU A 240 10.39 -8.29 4.57
CA GLU A 240 10.69 -8.80 5.90
C GLU A 240 12.16 -8.57 6.28
N ASN A 241 12.39 -8.14 7.51
CA ASN A 241 13.73 -7.90 8.04
C ASN A 241 14.22 -9.10 8.84
N GLY A 242 15.26 -9.76 8.36
CA GLY A 242 15.96 -10.84 9.03
C GLY A 242 16.74 -10.40 10.27
N GLN A 243 17.32 -11.36 10.99
CA GLN A 243 18.05 -11.05 12.23
C GLN A 243 19.50 -10.63 11.95
N GLU A 244 20.28 -11.51 11.34
CA GLU A 244 21.68 -11.28 10.98
C GLU A 244 21.98 -11.69 9.54
N SER A 245 21.04 -12.39 8.91
CA SER A 245 21.06 -12.88 7.54
C SER A 245 19.67 -12.74 6.94
N TYR A 246 19.64 -12.65 5.64
CA TYR A 246 18.46 -12.63 4.78
C TYR A 246 17.34 -11.69 5.19
N ASP A 247 17.33 -10.52 4.57
CA ASP A 247 16.08 -9.78 4.41
C ASP A 247 15.35 -10.31 3.16
N GLU A 248 14.04 -10.12 3.08
CA GLU A 248 13.20 -10.82 2.11
C GLU A 248 12.16 -9.91 1.44
N ILE A 249 11.78 -10.29 0.22
CA ILE A 249 10.53 -9.89 -0.44
C ILE A 249 9.68 -11.14 -0.55
N ASN A 250 8.48 -11.10 0.00
CA ASN A 250 7.54 -12.23 0.00
C ASN A 250 6.27 -11.90 -0.76
N ARG A 251 5.77 -12.82 -1.56
CA ARG A 251 4.39 -12.82 -2.04
C ARG A 251 3.52 -13.56 -1.03
N VAL A 252 2.74 -12.82 -0.28
CA VAL A 252 2.00 -13.31 0.88
C VAL A 252 0.71 -13.98 0.45
N VAL A 253 0.81 -15.25 0.09
CA VAL A 253 -0.36 -16.06 -0.28
C VAL A 253 -1.26 -16.33 0.94
N ARG A 254 -2.49 -16.73 0.69
CA ARG A 254 -3.45 -17.08 1.75
C ARG A 254 -2.91 -18.21 2.63
N GLY A 255 -2.71 -17.95 3.92
CA GLY A 255 -2.17 -18.93 4.87
C GLY A 255 -0.64 -19.01 4.90
N HIS A 256 0.04 -18.03 4.31
CA HIS A 256 1.50 -17.99 4.28
C HIS A 256 2.12 -18.09 5.69
N ASN A 257 3.14 -18.95 5.83
CA ASN A 257 4.03 -19.01 6.96
C ASN A 257 5.41 -18.59 6.48
N SER A 258 5.90 -17.44 6.93
CA SER A 258 7.16 -16.85 6.47
C SER A 258 8.42 -17.58 6.96
N GLY A 259 8.30 -18.43 7.97
CA GLY A 259 9.40 -19.31 8.41
C GLY A 259 10.09 -18.90 9.69
N TRP A 260 10.05 -17.63 10.10
CA TRP A 260 10.66 -17.13 11.33
C TRP A 260 10.21 -17.98 12.54
N VAL A 261 11.07 -18.55 13.37
CA VAL A 261 12.49 -18.27 13.70
C VAL A 261 13.44 -19.30 13.06
N TRP A 262 12.93 -20.26 12.30
CA TRP A 262 13.76 -21.36 11.80
C TRP A 262 14.30 -21.10 10.40
N LEU A 263 13.55 -20.44 9.54
CA LEU A 263 13.97 -20.11 8.19
C LEU A 263 14.10 -18.59 8.04
N GLU A 264 15.23 -18.16 7.52
CA GLU A 264 15.50 -16.81 7.03
C GLU A 264 16.14 -16.95 5.63
N GLY A 265 15.52 -16.37 4.61
CA GLY A 265 15.91 -16.58 3.21
C GLY A 265 15.42 -17.91 2.63
N PRO A 266 15.96 -18.33 1.47
CA PRO A 266 15.53 -19.56 0.80
C PRO A 266 15.84 -20.81 1.63
N ASP A 267 14.89 -21.76 1.72
CA ASP A 267 15.04 -23.07 2.40
C ASP A 267 16.33 -23.78 1.98
N SER A 268 16.72 -23.69 0.71
CA SER A 268 17.93 -24.32 0.17
C SER A 268 19.24 -23.77 0.74
N ARG A 269 19.22 -22.59 1.36
CA ARG A 269 20.40 -21.91 1.95
C ARG A 269 20.40 -21.91 3.48
N ASP A 270 19.32 -22.32 4.14
CA ASP A 270 19.21 -22.41 5.60
C ASP A 270 19.57 -23.83 6.10
N PRO A 271 20.23 -23.98 7.25
CA PRO A 271 20.51 -25.29 7.85
C PRO A 271 19.25 -25.99 8.41
N HIS A 272 18.17 -25.26 8.67
CA HIS A 272 16.86 -25.79 9.02
C HIS A 272 16.06 -26.09 7.76
N GLY A 273 14.86 -26.63 7.92
CA GLY A 273 14.00 -26.93 6.79
C GLY A 273 12.53 -26.75 7.15
N THR A 274 11.68 -26.85 6.15
CA THR A 274 10.22 -26.70 6.32
C THR A 274 9.63 -27.70 7.32
N SER A 275 10.33 -28.81 7.64
CA SER A 275 9.93 -29.76 8.69
C SER A 275 10.03 -29.20 10.10
N ASP A 276 10.79 -28.14 10.32
CA ASP A 276 10.95 -27.47 11.61
C ASP A 276 9.82 -26.48 11.90
N LEU A 277 9.05 -26.13 10.87
CA LEU A 277 7.97 -25.16 10.98
C LEU A 277 6.75 -25.72 11.71
N TRP A 278 6.12 -24.85 12.50
CA TRP A 278 4.82 -25.14 13.10
C TRP A 278 3.71 -24.92 12.07
N MET A 279 3.27 -26.01 11.43
CA MET A 279 2.25 -25.94 10.39
C MET A 279 0.86 -26.30 10.94
N VAL A 280 -0.09 -25.41 10.74
CA VAL A 280 -1.52 -25.64 11.06
C VAL A 280 -2.31 -25.91 9.77
N PRO A 281 -3.49 -26.53 9.86
CA PRO A 281 -4.34 -26.73 8.67
C PRO A 281 -4.60 -25.40 7.96
N GLY A 282 -4.29 -25.33 6.67
CA GLY A 282 -4.41 -24.14 5.84
C GLY A 282 -3.13 -23.29 5.77
N ALA A 283 -2.09 -23.62 6.54
CA ALA A 283 -0.80 -22.97 6.41
C ALA A 283 -0.02 -23.50 5.19
N VAL A 284 0.72 -22.59 4.55
CA VAL A 284 1.58 -22.85 3.39
C VAL A 284 2.89 -22.10 3.59
N TYR A 285 4.03 -22.78 3.45
CA TYR A 285 5.33 -22.13 3.32
C TYR A 285 5.66 -21.99 1.83
N THR A 286 6.19 -20.85 1.45
CA THR A 286 6.85 -20.61 0.17
C THR A 286 8.16 -19.90 0.43
N ASP A 287 9.22 -20.22 -0.31
CA ASP A 287 10.45 -19.43 -0.30
C ASP A 287 10.15 -17.97 -0.67
N PRO A 288 10.94 -17.02 -0.15
CA PRO A 288 10.85 -15.62 -0.58
C PRO A 288 11.06 -15.49 -2.09
N GLU A 289 10.39 -14.54 -2.70
CA GLU A 289 10.53 -14.21 -4.11
C GLU A 289 11.89 -13.54 -4.40
N PHE A 290 12.51 -12.97 -3.37
CA PHE A 290 13.88 -12.43 -3.39
C PHE A 290 14.43 -12.29 -1.98
N SER A 291 15.76 -12.41 -1.85
CA SER A 291 16.45 -12.18 -0.58
C SER A 291 17.75 -11.42 -0.77
N TRP A 292 18.14 -10.67 0.26
CA TRP A 292 19.50 -10.14 0.41
C TRP A 292 20.24 -10.98 1.45
N SER A 293 21.37 -11.58 1.08
CA SER A 293 22.13 -12.47 1.98
C SER A 293 22.63 -11.76 3.25
N ARG A 294 22.74 -10.43 3.22
CA ARG A 294 23.02 -9.58 4.38
C ARG A 294 21.92 -8.53 4.54
N PRO A 295 21.45 -8.31 5.77
CA PRO A 295 20.35 -7.40 6.02
C PRO A 295 20.59 -5.97 5.53
N VAL A 296 19.78 -5.53 4.61
CA VAL A 296 19.75 -4.17 4.03
C VAL A 296 18.69 -3.29 4.68
N ALA A 297 17.87 -3.88 5.55
CA ALA A 297 16.71 -3.31 6.21
C ALA A 297 15.69 -2.73 5.22
N PRO A 298 15.01 -3.58 4.44
CA PRO A 298 13.95 -3.11 3.54
C PRO A 298 12.80 -2.54 4.38
N THR A 299 12.25 -1.45 3.87
CA THR A 299 11.18 -0.70 4.53
C THR A 299 9.95 -0.66 3.64
N SER A 300 9.79 0.37 2.82
CA SER A 300 8.62 0.49 1.96
C SER A 300 8.75 -0.35 0.69
N ILE A 301 7.61 -0.78 0.19
CA ILE A 301 7.45 -1.54 -1.04
C ILE A 301 6.25 -0.98 -1.81
N ALA A 302 6.38 -0.78 -3.12
CA ALA A 302 5.31 -0.27 -3.95
C ALA A 302 5.39 -0.82 -5.38
N PHE A 303 4.23 -0.97 -6.04
CA PHE A 303 4.19 -1.28 -7.47
C PHE A 303 4.06 0.01 -8.28
N THR A 304 4.82 0.10 -9.37
CA THR A 304 4.62 1.16 -10.36
C THR A 304 3.27 1.00 -11.04
N ARG A 305 2.57 2.10 -11.28
CA ARG A 305 1.19 2.07 -11.78
C ARG A 305 1.06 2.50 -13.23
N ASN A 306 2.10 3.13 -13.79
CA ASN A 306 2.12 3.67 -15.14
C ASN A 306 3.55 3.64 -15.72
N ALA A 307 3.70 4.11 -16.95
CA ALA A 307 4.98 4.07 -17.68
C ALA A 307 5.85 5.33 -17.51
N LYS A 308 5.61 6.18 -16.51
CA LYS A 308 6.43 7.41 -16.29
C LYS A 308 7.88 7.11 -15.92
N LEU A 309 8.16 5.97 -15.33
CA LEU A 309 9.54 5.53 -15.05
C LEU A 309 10.18 4.78 -16.23
N GLY A 310 9.55 4.81 -17.39
CA GLY A 310 9.98 4.11 -18.62
C GLY A 310 8.96 3.07 -19.09
N CYS A 311 8.97 2.76 -20.38
CA CYS A 311 8.01 1.82 -21.00
C CYS A 311 8.06 0.40 -20.41
N GLY A 312 9.22 -0.03 -19.93
CA GLY A 312 9.41 -1.35 -19.32
C GLY A 312 9.20 -1.39 -17.82
N SER A 313 8.76 -0.28 -17.19
CA SER A 313 8.61 -0.22 -15.73
C SER A 313 7.17 -0.41 -15.25
N LEU A 314 6.23 -0.65 -16.14
CA LEU A 314 4.81 -0.76 -15.78
C LEU A 314 4.56 -2.00 -14.92
N HIS A 315 4.06 -1.79 -13.72
CA HIS A 315 3.78 -2.81 -12.70
C HIS A 315 5.02 -3.54 -12.15
N ASP A 316 6.20 -2.91 -12.24
CA ASP A 316 7.39 -3.34 -11.52
C ASP A 316 7.27 -3.05 -10.03
N LEU A 317 8.06 -3.76 -9.24
CA LEU A 317 8.15 -3.58 -7.81
C LEU A 317 9.33 -2.66 -7.46
N LEU A 318 9.07 -1.71 -6.56
CA LEU A 318 10.08 -0.84 -5.95
C LEU A 318 10.19 -1.15 -4.47
N VAL A 319 11.41 -1.25 -3.97
CA VAL A 319 11.71 -1.49 -2.55
C VAL A 319 12.76 -0.50 -2.09
N ALA A 320 12.55 0.08 -0.91
CA ALA A 320 13.55 0.92 -0.26
C ALA A 320 14.34 0.15 0.79
N THR A 321 15.66 0.38 0.84
CA THR A 321 16.57 -0.28 1.79
C THR A 321 17.25 0.76 2.68
N THR A 322 16.92 0.74 3.98
CA THR A 322 17.33 1.79 4.93
C THR A 322 18.82 1.78 5.23
N ASN A 323 19.43 0.59 5.42
CA ASN A 323 20.86 0.50 5.73
C ASN A 323 21.76 1.00 4.61
N CYS A 324 21.24 0.98 3.38
CA CYS A 324 21.96 1.41 2.18
C CYS A 324 21.46 2.75 1.62
N GLY A 325 20.29 3.23 2.04
CA GLY A 325 19.70 4.45 1.49
C GLY A 325 19.37 4.33 0.01
N LEU A 326 19.06 3.11 -0.45
CA LEU A 326 18.79 2.79 -1.84
C LEU A 326 17.29 2.64 -2.10
N LEU A 327 16.92 2.93 -3.33
CA LEU A 327 15.68 2.54 -3.95
C LEU A 327 16.01 1.50 -5.02
N GLU A 328 15.42 0.32 -4.93
CA GLU A 328 15.68 -0.81 -5.80
C GLU A 328 14.45 -1.15 -6.63
N ARG A 329 14.66 -1.62 -7.88
CA ARG A 329 13.59 -1.97 -8.80
C ARG A 329 13.71 -3.43 -9.24
N PHE A 330 12.58 -4.11 -9.23
CA PHE A 330 12.43 -5.52 -9.60
C PHE A 330 11.38 -5.66 -10.70
N GLU A 331 11.72 -6.33 -11.77
CA GLU A 331 10.76 -6.73 -12.80
C GLU A 331 9.92 -7.91 -12.29
N VAL A 332 8.60 -7.74 -12.26
CA VAL A 332 7.69 -8.80 -11.85
C VAL A 332 7.30 -9.62 -13.06
N ASN A 333 7.46 -10.95 -12.98
CA ASN A 333 7.21 -11.84 -14.08
C ASN A 333 5.77 -11.78 -14.62
N ALA A 334 5.56 -12.24 -15.85
CA ALA A 334 4.26 -12.15 -16.53
C ALA A 334 3.13 -12.93 -15.82
N SER A 335 3.47 -13.95 -15.03
CA SER A 335 2.51 -14.70 -14.21
C SER A 335 2.17 -14.02 -12.88
N ARG A 336 2.87 -12.95 -12.53
CA ARG A 336 2.73 -12.20 -11.27
C ARG A 336 2.99 -13.06 -10.01
N THR A 337 3.84 -14.07 -10.13
CA THR A 337 4.13 -15.02 -9.05
C THR A 337 5.58 -15.01 -8.60
N GLY A 338 6.40 -14.10 -9.11
CA GLY A 338 7.81 -13.98 -8.78
C GLY A 338 8.47 -12.87 -9.58
N LEU A 339 9.78 -12.78 -9.49
CA LEU A 339 10.61 -11.75 -10.09
C LEU A 339 11.45 -12.32 -11.23
N ASP A 340 11.69 -11.52 -12.26
CA ASP A 340 12.55 -11.85 -13.39
C ASP A 340 13.86 -11.05 -13.33
N PHE A 341 14.97 -11.73 -13.58
CA PHE A 341 16.29 -11.09 -13.64
C PHE A 341 16.99 -11.40 -14.95
N THR A 342 17.57 -10.39 -15.56
CA THR A 342 18.42 -10.56 -16.76
C THR A 342 19.84 -10.97 -16.40
N SER A 343 20.29 -10.64 -15.18
CA SER A 343 21.60 -11.03 -14.65
C SER A 343 21.61 -12.49 -14.20
N PRO A 344 22.58 -13.30 -14.68
CA PRO A 344 22.75 -14.64 -14.14
C PRO A 344 23.15 -14.68 -12.65
N ALA A 345 23.72 -13.60 -12.12
CA ALA A 345 24.12 -13.50 -10.72
C ALA A 345 22.93 -13.51 -9.78
N LEU A 346 21.82 -12.88 -10.18
CA LEU A 346 20.56 -12.85 -9.44
C LEU A 346 19.59 -13.99 -9.81
N GLY A 347 20.05 -14.95 -10.62
CA GLY A 347 19.21 -16.05 -11.10
C GLY A 347 18.80 -17.06 -10.04
N ASP A 348 19.40 -17.03 -8.87
CA ASP A 348 19.02 -17.82 -7.69
C ASP A 348 18.17 -17.04 -6.69
N LEU A 349 17.70 -15.85 -7.07
CA LEU A 349 16.80 -14.97 -6.31
C LEU A 349 17.44 -14.44 -5.00
N VAL A 350 18.77 -14.37 -4.95
CA VAL A 350 19.51 -13.83 -3.81
C VAL A 350 20.56 -12.84 -4.27
N ALA A 351 20.58 -11.66 -3.65
CA ALA A 351 21.72 -10.76 -3.78
C ALA A 351 22.82 -11.16 -2.78
N ASP A 352 23.90 -11.72 -3.29
CA ASP A 352 25.07 -12.06 -2.49
C ASP A 352 26.01 -10.84 -2.38
N ASN A 353 25.73 -9.99 -1.40
CA ASN A 353 26.51 -8.77 -1.13
C ASN A 353 27.75 -9.07 -0.28
N ASN A 354 28.56 -10.02 -0.74
CA ASN A 354 29.77 -10.47 -0.05
C ASN A 354 30.79 -9.34 0.13
N GLY A 355 30.91 -8.84 1.37
CA GLY A 355 31.91 -7.83 1.76
C GLY A 355 31.48 -6.38 1.62
N ASP A 356 30.45 -6.07 0.85
CA ASP A 356 29.83 -4.75 0.73
C ASP A 356 28.31 -4.89 0.82
N MET A 357 27.71 -4.46 1.92
CA MET A 357 26.27 -4.59 2.17
C MET A 357 25.43 -3.86 1.11
N CYS A 358 25.95 -2.77 0.54
CA CYS A 358 25.22 -1.91 -0.37
C CYS A 358 25.74 -1.99 -1.82
N GLY A 359 26.57 -2.97 -2.11
CA GLY A 359 27.20 -3.18 -3.41
C GLY A 359 27.06 -4.63 -3.89
N GLY A 360 28.02 -5.06 -4.71
CA GLY A 360 27.99 -6.41 -5.29
C GLY A 360 26.81 -6.60 -6.23
N GLU A 361 26.09 -7.70 -6.09
CA GLU A 361 24.94 -8.05 -6.95
C GLU A 361 23.76 -7.09 -6.77
N GLN A 362 23.62 -6.46 -5.59
CA GLN A 362 22.60 -5.45 -5.32
C GLN A 362 22.70 -4.23 -6.25
N ALA A 363 23.89 -3.92 -6.77
CA ALA A 363 24.07 -2.82 -7.72
C ALA A 363 23.26 -3.00 -9.01
N GLU A 364 22.91 -4.23 -9.38
CA GLU A 364 22.19 -4.53 -10.61
C GLU A 364 20.68 -4.20 -10.54
N ILE A 365 20.14 -4.10 -9.32
CA ILE A 365 18.75 -3.75 -9.05
C ILE A 365 18.60 -2.32 -8.52
N THR A 366 19.71 -1.61 -8.30
CA THR A 366 19.68 -0.24 -7.77
C THR A 366 19.06 0.71 -8.79
N PHE A 367 17.90 1.27 -8.42
CA PHE A 367 17.18 2.29 -9.19
C PHE A 367 17.59 3.71 -8.79
N GLY A 368 17.91 3.93 -7.51
CA GLY A 368 18.38 5.23 -7.02
C GLY A 368 19.08 5.17 -5.67
N SER A 369 19.79 6.24 -5.32
CA SER A 369 20.53 6.39 -4.08
C SER A 369 20.36 7.77 -3.45
N ASP A 370 20.90 7.94 -2.24
CA ASP A 370 20.92 9.20 -1.51
C ASP A 370 19.54 9.70 -1.06
N PHE A 371 18.54 8.82 -1.04
CA PHE A 371 17.21 9.11 -0.50
C PHE A 371 17.16 9.12 1.04
N GLY A 372 18.24 8.70 1.72
CA GLY A 372 18.29 8.55 3.17
C GLY A 372 17.44 7.37 3.66
N ILE A 373 16.85 7.52 4.84
CA ILE A 373 15.96 6.51 5.43
C ILE A 373 14.57 6.64 4.80
N VAL A 374 14.33 5.90 3.74
CA VAL A 374 13.01 5.87 3.09
C VAL A 374 12.04 5.05 3.93
N THR A 375 10.90 5.62 4.25
CA THR A 375 9.85 4.98 5.06
C THR A 375 8.57 4.74 4.29
N ASP A 376 8.37 5.45 3.16
CA ASP A 376 7.17 5.26 2.36
C ASP A 376 7.41 5.58 0.88
N ILE A 377 6.73 4.85 0.01
CA ILE A 377 6.74 5.03 -1.45
C ILE A 377 5.29 4.95 -1.93
N GLU A 378 4.81 6.03 -2.56
CA GLU A 378 3.43 6.11 -3.03
C GLU A 378 3.34 6.63 -4.47
N THR A 379 2.37 6.18 -5.23
CA THR A 379 2.01 6.81 -6.50
C THR A 379 1.01 7.93 -6.24
N GLY A 380 1.40 9.16 -6.54
CA GLY A 380 0.51 10.31 -6.38
C GLY A 380 -0.61 10.36 -7.43
N PRO A 381 -1.63 11.21 -7.20
CA PRO A 381 -2.75 11.40 -8.14
C PRO A 381 -2.32 11.92 -9.52
N ASP A 382 -1.13 12.50 -9.63
CA ASP A 382 -0.49 12.92 -10.89
C ASP A 382 0.22 11.78 -11.62
N GLY A 383 0.20 10.57 -11.06
CA GLY A 383 0.87 9.38 -11.59
C GLY A 383 2.39 9.34 -11.36
N ASN A 384 2.99 10.34 -10.73
CA ASN A 384 4.39 10.29 -10.36
C ASN A 384 4.61 9.51 -9.07
N LEU A 385 5.84 9.01 -8.90
CA LEU A 385 6.24 8.33 -7.68
C LEU A 385 6.70 9.34 -6.63
N TYR A 386 6.23 9.17 -5.40
CA TYR A 386 6.63 9.95 -4.25
C TYR A 386 7.37 9.08 -3.26
N VAL A 387 8.46 9.61 -2.69
CA VAL A 387 9.35 8.91 -1.76
C VAL A 387 9.50 9.75 -0.51
N LEU A 388 9.18 9.18 0.64
CA LEU A 388 9.24 9.83 1.94
C LEU A 388 10.52 9.45 2.67
N SER A 389 11.33 10.43 3.05
CA SER A 389 12.59 10.25 3.77
C SER A 389 12.48 10.72 5.21
N ALA A 390 12.71 9.81 6.16
CA ALA A 390 12.53 10.07 7.59
C ALA A 390 13.65 10.92 8.20
N ASP A 391 14.90 10.61 7.88
CA ASP A 391 16.07 11.30 8.44
C ASP A 391 16.30 12.67 7.80
N GLN A 392 15.92 12.82 6.52
CA GLN A 392 16.01 14.09 5.80
C GLN A 392 14.78 14.96 6.03
N GLY A 393 13.64 14.38 6.45
CA GLY A 393 12.37 15.09 6.69
C GLY A 393 11.76 15.66 5.41
N VAL A 394 11.89 14.95 4.28
CA VAL A 394 11.47 15.43 2.96
C VAL A 394 10.56 14.43 2.25
N ILE A 395 9.74 14.97 1.35
CA ILE A 395 9.04 14.21 0.31
C ILE A 395 9.73 14.50 -1.01
N TYR A 396 10.25 13.48 -1.66
CA TYR A 396 10.70 13.53 -3.04
C TYR A 396 9.57 13.15 -4.00
N ARG A 397 9.61 13.67 -5.21
CA ARG A 397 8.81 13.23 -6.35
C ARG A 397 9.76 12.85 -7.48
N ILE A 398 9.65 11.64 -8.01
CA ILE A 398 10.40 11.18 -9.17
C ILE A 398 9.60 11.52 -10.42
N VAL A 399 10.20 12.27 -11.30
CA VAL A 399 9.56 12.76 -12.53
C VAL A 399 10.44 12.49 -13.75
N PRO A 400 9.85 12.21 -14.91
CA PRO A 400 10.54 12.20 -16.18
C PRO A 400 11.13 13.57 -16.50
N ASN A 401 12.35 13.60 -17.02
CA ASN A 401 12.95 14.80 -17.58
C ASN A 401 12.29 15.12 -18.93
N ALA A 402 12.17 16.41 -19.25
CA ALA A 402 11.65 16.82 -20.55
C ALA A 402 12.44 16.15 -21.69
N SER A 403 11.75 15.48 -22.58
CA SER A 403 12.34 14.66 -23.64
C SER A 403 11.70 14.99 -24.99
N ALA A 404 12.51 14.98 -26.05
CA ALA A 404 11.99 15.05 -27.42
C ALA A 404 11.18 13.79 -27.82
N ASN A 405 11.26 12.72 -27.02
CA ASN A 405 10.51 11.48 -27.21
C ASN A 405 9.16 11.48 -26.47
N ASP A 406 8.79 12.56 -25.81
CA ASP A 406 7.53 12.81 -25.13
C ASP A 406 6.90 14.07 -25.79
N ALA A 407 6.00 13.85 -26.71
CA ALA A 407 5.53 14.90 -27.62
C ALA A 407 4.51 15.86 -26.99
N ASP A 408 3.79 15.42 -25.97
CA ASP A 408 2.76 16.22 -25.27
C ASP A 408 3.14 16.58 -23.84
N ALA A 409 4.33 16.12 -23.41
CA ALA A 409 4.97 16.45 -22.13
C ALA A 409 4.16 15.99 -20.89
N ASP A 410 3.50 14.82 -20.97
CA ASP A 410 2.79 14.22 -19.84
C ASP A 410 3.69 13.32 -18.96
N GLY A 411 4.92 13.10 -19.42
CA GLY A 411 5.94 12.32 -18.74
C GLY A 411 5.97 10.86 -19.16
N VAL A 412 5.17 10.43 -20.13
CA VAL A 412 5.24 9.11 -20.75
C VAL A 412 5.82 9.23 -22.15
N ALA A 413 6.85 8.44 -22.45
CA ALA A 413 7.45 8.47 -23.77
C ALA A 413 6.43 8.07 -24.85
N SER A 414 6.40 8.80 -25.97
CA SER A 414 5.42 8.60 -27.06
C SER A 414 5.40 7.16 -27.63
N ALA A 415 6.43 6.36 -27.38
CA ALA A 415 6.51 4.97 -27.80
C ALA A 415 5.62 4.03 -26.94
N CYS A 416 5.32 4.41 -25.70
CA CYS A 416 4.47 3.66 -24.77
C CYS A 416 3.25 4.45 -24.30
N ASP A 417 3.04 5.60 -24.88
CA ASP A 417 1.85 6.40 -24.70
C ASP A 417 0.81 6.04 -25.76
N CYS A 418 -0.42 5.85 -25.32
CA CYS A 418 -1.53 5.48 -26.21
C CYS A 418 -2.02 6.65 -27.08
N ASN A 419 -1.74 7.89 -26.69
CA ASN A 419 -2.08 9.11 -27.47
C ASN A 419 -1.05 10.22 -27.24
N ALA A 420 0.10 10.08 -27.85
CA ALA A 420 1.27 10.96 -27.74
C ALA A 420 1.03 12.44 -28.19
N THR A 421 -0.21 12.89 -28.27
CA THR A 421 -0.63 14.27 -28.59
C THR A 421 -1.62 14.83 -27.58
N ASP A 422 -1.95 14.10 -26.53
CA ASP A 422 -2.89 14.51 -25.49
C ASP A 422 -2.37 14.15 -24.10
N GLY A 423 -1.65 15.05 -23.47
CA GLY A 423 -1.09 14.90 -22.11
C GLY A 423 -2.13 14.64 -21.00
N GLY A 424 -3.39 14.47 -21.35
CA GLY A 424 -4.44 14.01 -20.45
C GLY A 424 -4.60 12.49 -20.38
N ALA A 425 -3.96 11.73 -21.27
CA ALA A 425 -4.16 10.29 -21.37
C ALA A 425 -2.91 9.58 -21.88
N PHE A 426 -2.32 8.72 -21.07
CA PHE A 426 -1.11 7.96 -21.42
C PHE A 426 -1.31 6.44 -21.46
N ALA A 427 -2.48 5.95 -21.02
CA ALA A 427 -2.79 4.52 -21.10
C ALA A 427 -4.24 4.27 -21.47
N THR A 428 -4.48 3.18 -22.21
CA THR A 428 -5.84 2.79 -22.63
C THR A 428 -6.63 2.25 -21.45
N PRO A 429 -7.85 2.76 -21.18
CA PRO A 429 -8.69 2.25 -20.10
C PRO A 429 -9.05 0.78 -20.25
N GLY A 430 -8.83 0.00 -19.19
CA GLY A 430 -9.28 -1.39 -19.06
C GLY A 430 -10.62 -1.51 -18.33
N GLU A 431 -10.82 -2.62 -17.65
CA GLU A 431 -11.95 -2.84 -16.75
C GLU A 431 -11.77 -2.03 -15.45
N SER A 432 -12.80 -1.31 -15.01
CA SER A 432 -12.81 -0.71 -13.68
C SER A 432 -13.18 -1.79 -12.66
N ARG A 433 -12.28 -2.06 -11.72
CA ARG A 433 -12.34 -3.25 -10.87
C ARG A 433 -13.27 -3.10 -9.67
N THR A 434 -13.41 -1.89 -9.13
CA THR A 434 -14.05 -1.70 -7.82
C THR A 434 -15.13 -0.63 -7.90
N ILE A 435 -16.36 -1.01 -7.51
CA ILE A 435 -17.44 -0.07 -7.23
C ILE A 435 -17.99 -0.37 -5.85
N ARG A 436 -18.06 0.64 -5.00
CA ARG A 436 -18.57 0.57 -3.63
C ARG A 436 -19.92 1.21 -3.57
N VAL A 437 -20.82 0.61 -2.82
CA VAL A 437 -22.20 1.11 -2.65
C VAL A 437 -22.46 1.27 -1.15
N SER A 438 -22.74 2.49 -0.74
CA SER A 438 -23.12 2.80 0.64
C SER A 438 -24.48 3.51 0.68
N LYS A 439 -25.14 3.46 1.84
CA LYS A 439 -26.44 4.10 2.03
C LYS A 439 -26.43 5.02 3.24
N GLN A 440 -26.42 6.32 2.96
CA GLN A 440 -26.51 7.38 3.96
C GLN A 440 -27.69 8.32 3.60
N GLY A 441 -28.92 7.79 3.70
CA GLY A 441 -30.09 8.47 3.15
C GLY A 441 -30.28 8.15 1.66
N ALA A 442 -29.50 8.75 0.77
CA ALA A 442 -29.38 8.37 -0.64
C ALA A 442 -28.45 7.16 -0.81
N THR A 443 -28.45 6.54 -1.99
CA THR A 443 -27.43 5.55 -2.37
C THR A 443 -26.21 6.30 -2.89
N HIS A 444 -25.08 6.13 -2.23
CA HIS A 444 -23.80 6.69 -2.63
C HIS A 444 -22.94 5.62 -3.29
N LEU A 445 -22.32 5.98 -4.40
CA LEU A 445 -21.38 5.16 -5.13
C LEU A 445 -19.98 5.76 -4.99
N GLY A 446 -18.97 4.90 -4.87
CA GLY A 446 -17.55 5.27 -4.91
C GLY A 446 -16.79 4.27 -5.76
N TRP A 447 -15.71 4.66 -6.39
CA TRP A 447 -14.81 3.78 -7.14
C TRP A 447 -13.38 4.31 -7.11
N ASP A 448 -12.44 3.44 -7.41
CA ASP A 448 -11.02 3.80 -7.40
C ASP A 448 -10.71 4.84 -8.49
N ASP A 449 -9.83 5.78 -8.16
CA ASP A 449 -9.40 6.81 -9.10
C ASP A 449 -8.53 6.19 -10.20
N PRO A 450 -8.96 6.24 -11.48
CA PRO A 450 -8.18 5.68 -12.57
C PRO A 450 -7.07 6.60 -13.09
N ARG A 451 -7.04 7.87 -12.65
CA ARG A 451 -6.11 8.88 -13.20
C ARG A 451 -4.63 8.60 -12.95
N PRO A 452 -4.21 8.08 -11.79
CA PRO A 452 -2.81 7.70 -11.59
C PRO A 452 -2.29 6.67 -12.59
N ASP A 453 -3.17 5.82 -13.10
CA ASP A 453 -2.83 4.72 -14.02
C ASP A 453 -2.99 5.11 -15.50
N LEU A 454 -3.94 6.00 -15.82
CA LEU A 454 -4.43 6.21 -17.18
C LEU A 454 -4.22 7.63 -17.71
N GLY A 455 -3.88 8.59 -16.86
CA GLY A 455 -3.71 10.00 -17.19
C GLY A 455 -4.77 10.92 -16.58
N PRO A 456 -4.40 12.19 -16.31
CA PRO A 456 -5.24 13.14 -15.57
C PRO A 456 -6.55 13.52 -16.28
N GLY A 457 -6.65 13.36 -17.58
CA GLY A 457 -7.86 13.57 -18.39
C GLY A 457 -8.85 12.40 -18.36
N THR A 458 -8.53 11.33 -17.63
CA THR A 458 -9.43 10.16 -17.53
C THR A 458 -10.67 10.52 -16.72
N ALA A 459 -11.81 10.12 -17.24
CA ALA A 459 -13.13 10.28 -16.63
C ALA A 459 -13.83 8.92 -16.47
N SER A 460 -14.86 8.88 -15.63
CA SER A 460 -15.66 7.68 -15.41
C SER A 460 -17.10 7.86 -15.86
N THR A 461 -17.70 6.78 -16.36
CA THR A 461 -19.12 6.69 -16.72
C THR A 461 -19.78 5.62 -15.89
N VAL A 462 -20.92 5.93 -15.28
CA VAL A 462 -21.69 5.00 -14.47
C VAL A 462 -22.99 4.63 -15.16
N VAL A 463 -23.28 3.34 -15.23
CA VAL A 463 -24.56 2.80 -15.71
C VAL A 463 -25.24 2.00 -14.60
N SER A 464 -26.56 1.88 -14.69
CA SER A 464 -27.38 1.16 -13.74
C SER A 464 -28.62 0.57 -14.41
N GLY A 465 -29.26 -0.39 -13.76
CA GLY A 465 -30.56 -0.93 -14.12
C GLY A 465 -31.18 -1.65 -12.95
N LYS A 466 -32.43 -2.12 -13.12
CA LYS A 466 -33.10 -2.92 -12.09
C LYS A 466 -32.64 -4.37 -12.13
N LEU A 467 -32.56 -5.00 -10.98
CA LEU A 467 -32.23 -6.42 -10.87
C LEU A 467 -33.29 -7.33 -11.48
N SER A 468 -34.58 -6.92 -11.40
CA SER A 468 -35.68 -7.65 -12.06
C SER A 468 -35.53 -7.67 -13.57
N ASP A 469 -35.15 -6.52 -14.16
CA ASP A 469 -34.98 -6.41 -15.60
C ASP A 469 -33.76 -7.24 -16.07
N LEU A 470 -32.66 -7.20 -15.30
CA LEU A 470 -31.47 -8.01 -15.55
C LEU A 470 -31.81 -9.51 -15.57
N LYS A 471 -32.62 -9.96 -14.60
CA LYS A 471 -33.07 -11.36 -14.53
C LYS A 471 -34.03 -11.73 -15.67
N ALA A 472 -34.96 -10.86 -16.03
CA ALA A 472 -35.95 -11.10 -17.07
C ALA A 472 -35.34 -11.11 -18.47
N ALA A 473 -34.41 -10.19 -18.75
CA ALA A 473 -33.78 -10.05 -20.05
C ALA A 473 -32.60 -11.00 -20.27
N GLY A 474 -32.08 -11.62 -19.21
CA GLY A 474 -30.85 -12.42 -19.25
C GLY A 474 -29.60 -11.61 -19.65
N GLY A 475 -29.64 -10.27 -19.50
CA GLY A 475 -28.55 -9.38 -19.87
C GLY A 475 -28.81 -7.91 -19.52
N PHE A 476 -27.91 -7.03 -19.91
CA PHE A 476 -27.89 -5.63 -19.52
C PHE A 476 -28.61 -4.67 -20.49
N THR A 477 -29.54 -5.17 -21.31
CA THR A 477 -30.23 -4.41 -22.37
C THR A 477 -31.11 -3.26 -21.85
N SER A 478 -31.52 -3.32 -20.58
CA SER A 478 -32.29 -2.27 -19.90
C SER A 478 -31.41 -1.30 -19.11
N ALA A 479 -30.08 -1.38 -19.24
CA ALA A 479 -29.17 -0.45 -18.59
C ALA A 479 -29.42 0.98 -19.05
N CYS A 480 -29.33 1.92 -18.10
CA CYS A 480 -29.36 3.35 -18.37
C CYS A 480 -28.12 4.03 -17.78
N ARG A 481 -27.75 5.19 -18.30
CA ARG A 481 -26.60 5.96 -17.86
C ARG A 481 -27.00 6.90 -16.75
N LEU A 482 -26.39 6.71 -15.57
CA LEU A 482 -26.56 7.62 -14.41
C LEU A 482 -25.74 8.90 -14.57
N THR A 483 -24.49 8.79 -15.02
CA THR A 483 -23.63 9.93 -15.29
C THR A 483 -22.90 9.75 -16.62
N GLY A 484 -22.70 10.85 -17.34
CA GLY A 484 -21.74 10.91 -18.44
C GLY A 484 -20.30 10.87 -17.91
N PRO A 485 -19.31 11.00 -18.82
CA PRO A 485 -17.92 11.09 -18.39
C PRO A 485 -17.73 12.21 -17.35
N SER A 486 -17.19 11.84 -16.19
CA SER A 486 -16.95 12.74 -15.05
C SER A 486 -15.62 12.39 -14.40
N SER A 487 -14.85 13.40 -14.01
CA SER A 487 -13.63 13.24 -13.22
C SER A 487 -13.89 12.90 -11.75
N SER A 488 -15.14 12.96 -11.29
CA SER A 488 -15.51 12.51 -9.94
C SER A 488 -15.40 11.01 -9.84
N THR A 489 -14.90 10.53 -8.71
CA THR A 489 -14.87 9.12 -8.31
C THR A 489 -16.04 8.73 -7.41
N THR A 490 -17.01 9.63 -7.24
CA THR A 490 -18.21 9.42 -6.44
C THR A 490 -19.45 9.90 -7.16
N PHE A 491 -20.59 9.30 -6.83
CA PHE A 491 -21.91 9.70 -7.34
C PHE A 491 -23.01 9.39 -6.32
N ALA A 492 -23.87 10.34 -6.03
CA ALA A 492 -25.08 10.12 -5.25
C ALA A 492 -26.26 9.83 -6.20
N ASP A 493 -26.82 8.63 -6.13
CA ASP A 493 -27.97 8.25 -6.96
C ASP A 493 -29.22 8.99 -6.49
N PRO A 494 -29.80 9.88 -7.31
CA PRO A 494 -30.97 10.67 -6.92
C PRO A 494 -32.27 9.86 -6.95
N ARG A 495 -32.27 8.66 -7.50
CA ARG A 495 -33.47 7.84 -7.62
C ARG A 495 -33.97 7.37 -6.28
N ALA A 496 -35.30 7.21 -6.17
CA ALA A 496 -35.91 6.67 -4.99
C ALA A 496 -35.40 5.24 -4.67
N THR A 497 -35.33 4.91 -3.39
CA THR A 497 -35.05 3.53 -2.97
C THR A 497 -36.07 2.58 -3.62
N PRO A 498 -35.61 1.51 -4.30
CA PRO A 498 -36.53 0.56 -4.93
C PRO A 498 -37.43 -0.12 -3.89
N PRO A 499 -38.60 -0.57 -4.31
CA PRO A 499 -39.53 -1.28 -3.39
C PRO A 499 -38.91 -2.60 -2.90
N LEU A 500 -39.49 -3.14 -1.82
CA LEU A 500 -39.07 -4.41 -1.25
C LEU A 500 -39.07 -5.53 -2.32
N GLY A 501 -37.95 -6.25 -2.44
CA GLY A 501 -37.76 -7.30 -3.45
C GLY A 501 -37.15 -6.84 -4.77
N GLU A 502 -36.96 -5.53 -4.93
CA GLU A 502 -36.24 -4.94 -6.06
C GLU A 502 -34.91 -4.35 -5.62
N GLY A 503 -33.96 -4.18 -6.57
CA GLY A 503 -32.68 -3.53 -6.37
C GLY A 503 -32.14 -2.92 -7.65
N TYR A 504 -31.15 -2.05 -7.51
CA TYR A 504 -30.37 -1.57 -8.64
C TYR A 504 -29.02 -2.27 -8.67
N TYR A 505 -28.52 -2.56 -9.87
CA TYR A 505 -27.11 -2.85 -10.09
C TYR A 505 -26.42 -1.59 -10.63
N TYR A 506 -25.12 -1.51 -10.40
CA TYR A 506 -24.28 -0.41 -10.86
C TYR A 506 -23.02 -0.96 -11.49
N LEU A 507 -22.55 -0.32 -12.56
CA LEU A 507 -21.32 -0.63 -13.25
C LEU A 507 -20.62 0.68 -13.60
N VAL A 508 -19.30 0.69 -13.53
CA VAL A 508 -18.46 1.84 -13.85
C VAL A 508 -17.43 1.45 -14.90
N ARG A 509 -17.09 2.37 -15.79
CA ARG A 509 -15.96 2.26 -16.70
C ARG A 509 -15.23 3.57 -16.87
N ALA A 510 -13.92 3.51 -17.07
CA ALA A 510 -13.11 4.67 -17.39
C ALA A 510 -13.17 5.01 -18.88
N VAL A 511 -12.93 6.26 -19.22
CA VAL A 511 -12.85 6.79 -20.59
C VAL A 511 -11.83 7.93 -20.65
N ASN A 512 -10.99 7.93 -21.68
CA ASN A 512 -10.08 9.02 -22.02
C ASN A 512 -9.90 9.09 -23.55
N SER A 513 -8.94 9.88 -24.04
CA SER A 513 -8.68 10.03 -25.47
C SER A 513 -8.09 8.78 -26.15
N CYS A 514 -7.53 7.84 -25.36
CA CYS A 514 -7.04 6.55 -25.85
C CYS A 514 -8.16 5.54 -26.06
N GLY A 515 -9.34 5.78 -25.50
CA GLY A 515 -10.46 4.90 -25.67
C GLY A 515 -11.43 4.86 -24.52
N THR A 516 -12.26 3.83 -24.56
CA THR A 516 -13.27 3.56 -23.53
C THR A 516 -13.06 2.18 -22.98
N GLY A 517 -12.91 2.08 -21.68
CA GLY A 517 -12.79 0.82 -20.96
C GLY A 517 -14.06 0.00 -20.99
N THR A 518 -14.01 -1.16 -20.37
CA THR A 518 -15.12 -2.11 -20.32
C THR A 518 -15.86 -2.04 -18.99
N PHE A 519 -17.13 -2.46 -19.00
CA PHE A 519 -17.90 -2.71 -17.77
C PHE A 519 -17.59 -4.08 -17.15
N GLY A 520 -16.62 -4.81 -17.72
CA GLY A 520 -16.06 -6.05 -17.23
C GLY A 520 -16.74 -7.33 -17.72
N GLY A 521 -15.94 -8.40 -17.80
CA GLY A 521 -16.35 -9.77 -18.06
C GLY A 521 -17.20 -9.96 -19.33
N SER A 522 -18.31 -10.67 -19.21
CA SER A 522 -19.22 -11.03 -20.33
C SER A 522 -20.18 -9.91 -20.75
N ARG A 523 -19.85 -8.62 -20.50
CA ARG A 523 -20.73 -7.47 -20.73
C ARG A 523 -20.49 -6.72 -22.04
N SER A 524 -19.89 -7.38 -23.03
CA SER A 524 -19.54 -6.81 -24.34
C SER A 524 -20.70 -6.12 -25.08
N GLN A 525 -21.94 -6.58 -24.88
CA GLN A 525 -23.13 -5.92 -25.45
C GLN A 525 -23.35 -4.52 -24.83
N LEU A 526 -23.08 -4.36 -23.52
CA LEU A 526 -23.19 -3.09 -22.84
C LEU A 526 -22.02 -2.17 -23.22
N ASP A 527 -20.84 -2.72 -23.42
CA ASP A 527 -19.66 -1.94 -23.82
C ASP A 527 -19.83 -1.30 -25.18
N ALA A 528 -20.49 -1.99 -26.13
CA ALA A 528 -20.81 -1.48 -27.47
C ALA A 528 -22.00 -0.53 -27.49
N ALA A 529 -22.83 -0.50 -26.42
CA ALA A 529 -24.02 0.31 -26.36
C ALA A 529 -23.72 1.73 -25.81
N SER A 530 -24.53 2.70 -26.24
CA SER A 530 -24.63 4.02 -25.58
C SER A 530 -25.95 4.08 -24.80
N PRO A 531 -26.00 3.59 -23.56
CA PRO A 531 -27.24 3.53 -22.80
C PRO A 531 -27.90 4.92 -22.67
N PRO A 532 -29.23 5.02 -22.77
CA PRO A 532 -29.94 6.29 -22.57
C PRO A 532 -29.74 6.79 -21.12
N ALA A 533 -29.95 8.07 -20.86
CA ALA A 533 -29.96 8.57 -19.50
C ALA A 533 -31.02 7.84 -18.66
N CYS A 534 -30.70 7.55 -17.40
CA CYS A 534 -31.70 6.98 -16.48
C CYS A 534 -32.84 7.98 -16.28
N PRO A 535 -34.07 7.49 -16.19
CA PRO A 535 -35.19 8.36 -15.74
C PRO A 535 -34.94 8.80 -14.28
N PRO A 536 -35.39 10.01 -13.94
CA PRO A 536 -35.22 10.58 -12.61
C PRO A 536 -35.94 9.78 -11.51
#